data_cf372b14e97c7383ab9b2a94dd301c00
#
_entry.id   cf372b14e97c7383ab9b2a94dd301c00
#
_cell.length_a   1.000
_cell.length_b   1.000
_cell.length_c   1.000
_cell.angle_alpha   90.00
_cell.angle_beta   90.00
_cell.angle_gamma   90.00
#
_symmetry.space_group_name_H-M   'P 1'
#
loop_
_entity.id
_entity.type
_entity.pdbx_description
1 polymer ?
#
loop_
_entity_poly.entity_id
_entity_poly.type
_entity_poly.pdbx_seq_one_letter_code
_entity_poly.pdbx_strand_id
1 'polypeptide(L)'
;MSEVATLGASVLQPWVDRLTQAVAAHVRPDTGLWDALEQRPSPADHYGQTSAALALYLQGGPEMEQWGWALRAWLDRCGSRAGHAPFNRLLLLLLRERVITGAQPVTPALETMLDEALQRCRLDRHYPSNNWTLLAQLCRLIEAQPGHPRERAAQRLITLLERWTSARGGFIDFPARPDPHGVATPMAYHHKALLIASIAVRYTRAPALANITQQLYGWVALTWDGGEYAGGLGRSTHSLFGDACLVASLQLLGLAGAEQADTPPGRALRGVLRRWERQRRIDGLLDLTPADRVSEAGTRPAGWDDYMHLSVYNAWAAALLAWASDRQRRHGIPGEIAGLQWAGGRTDVCQQDAQAGVLRAQAGPDLCAIISTRGQAPQAYSRDTAELRYAGGQPVHVRYRDRVLCPPPVRVSAESLSRSPALAGWVPLFQIGDQLWALADFRSVAVDAAAPAVRIQLDGGRAVPVVRAAARTLWRRGLAALDWRWFDGALGRGAALRRPRSSALFGAITLWLDPAGPSLRQEIRLECRGEDPVHYLNPGGHALVADQPPPARRFQQQDPLTRQWTEVLFPASGPSIVSVPLPSTIPGLGCALPPKPLHPGPYAHRLTLGWGD
;
A
#
# COMPACT_ATOMS: atom_id res chain seq x y z
N MET A 1 35.41 27.05 9.46
CA MET A 1 34.78 26.92 8.13
C MET A 1 34.80 25.43 7.79
N SER A 2 33.71 24.73 8.04
CA SER A 2 33.55 23.29 7.73
C SER A 2 33.25 23.18 6.23
N GLU A 3 34.07 22.43 5.49
CA GLU A 3 33.78 22.01 4.12
C GLU A 3 32.39 21.38 4.07
N VAL A 4 31.45 22.11 3.49
CA VAL A 4 30.17 21.51 3.06
C VAL A 4 30.55 20.60 1.91
N ALA A 5 30.67 19.31 2.19
CA ALA A 5 30.82 18.29 1.16
C ALA A 5 29.71 18.53 0.15
N THR A 6 30.09 18.80 -1.09
CA THR A 6 29.20 18.93 -2.26
C THR A 6 28.48 17.60 -2.37
N LEU A 7 27.26 17.52 -1.82
CA LEU A 7 26.39 16.36 -1.99
C LEU A 7 26.23 16.13 -3.49
N GLY A 8 26.61 14.95 -3.95
CA GLY A 8 26.45 14.55 -5.35
C GLY A 8 25.02 14.79 -5.83
N ALA A 9 24.84 15.08 -7.11
CA ALA A 9 23.54 15.38 -7.69
C ALA A 9 22.52 14.30 -7.33
N SER A 10 21.42 14.69 -6.67
CA SER A 10 20.35 13.75 -6.32
C SER A 10 19.70 13.19 -7.59
N VAL A 11 19.55 11.87 -7.66
CA VAL A 11 18.83 11.20 -8.75
C VAL A 11 17.35 11.60 -8.83
N LEU A 12 16.84 12.30 -7.81
CA LEU A 12 15.44 12.72 -7.72
C LEU A 12 15.16 14.10 -8.32
N GLN A 13 16.16 14.95 -8.54
CA GLN A 13 15.91 16.30 -9.04
C GLN A 13 15.12 16.30 -10.37
N PRO A 14 15.44 15.46 -11.38
CA PRO A 14 14.65 15.39 -12.62
C PRO A 14 13.19 14.98 -12.38
N TRP A 15 12.92 14.19 -11.34
CA TRP A 15 11.56 13.79 -10.97
C TRP A 15 10.81 14.90 -10.24
N VAL A 16 11.48 15.64 -9.36
CA VAL A 16 10.92 16.84 -8.72
C VAL A 16 10.46 17.82 -9.77
N ASP A 17 11.35 18.15 -10.74
CA ASP A 17 11.07 19.13 -11.78
C ASP A 17 9.89 18.66 -12.66
N ARG A 18 9.92 17.42 -13.16
CA ARG A 18 8.86 16.88 -14.02
C ARG A 18 7.50 16.83 -13.34
N LEU A 19 7.43 16.29 -12.09
CA LEU A 19 6.16 16.18 -11.39
C LEU A 19 5.60 17.54 -11.00
N THR A 20 6.46 18.48 -10.59
CA THR A 20 6.01 19.82 -10.25
C THR A 20 5.51 20.56 -11.48
N GLN A 21 6.20 20.46 -12.63
CA GLN A 21 5.75 21.01 -13.91
C GLN A 21 4.43 20.39 -14.37
N ALA A 22 4.27 19.07 -14.24
CA ALA A 22 3.00 18.41 -14.55
C ALA A 22 1.87 18.90 -13.66
N VAL A 23 2.10 19.08 -12.36
CA VAL A 23 1.11 19.65 -11.43
C VAL A 23 0.82 21.10 -11.82
N ALA A 24 1.83 21.93 -12.13
CA ALA A 24 1.67 23.32 -12.55
C ALA A 24 0.77 23.45 -13.78
N ALA A 25 0.96 22.57 -14.78
CA ALA A 25 0.14 22.55 -15.99
C ALA A 25 -1.36 22.28 -15.72
N HIS A 26 -1.69 21.74 -14.55
CA HIS A 26 -3.06 21.46 -14.14
C HIS A 26 -3.60 22.43 -13.09
N VAL A 27 -2.87 23.49 -12.72
CA VAL A 27 -3.36 24.53 -11.80
C VAL A 27 -3.91 25.72 -12.60
N ARG A 28 -5.15 26.12 -12.29
CA ARG A 28 -5.91 27.19 -12.96
C ARG A 28 -6.20 28.33 -11.98
N PRO A 29 -6.26 29.58 -12.46
CA PRO A 29 -6.51 30.74 -11.58
C PRO A 29 -7.80 30.68 -10.78
N ASP A 30 -8.88 30.14 -11.38
CA ASP A 30 -10.24 30.12 -10.85
C ASP A 30 -10.56 28.88 -10.00
N THR A 31 -9.90 27.75 -10.30
CA THR A 31 -10.24 26.45 -9.71
C THR A 31 -9.10 25.78 -8.94
N GLY A 32 -7.90 26.37 -8.99
CA GLY A 32 -6.70 25.73 -8.46
C GLY A 32 -6.39 24.44 -9.22
N LEU A 33 -5.93 23.42 -8.50
CA LEU A 33 -5.58 22.12 -9.09
C LEU A 33 -6.80 21.44 -9.71
N TRP A 34 -6.64 21.01 -10.97
CA TRP A 34 -7.65 20.33 -11.77
C TRP A 34 -7.34 18.84 -11.86
N ASP A 35 -8.34 17.98 -11.71
CA ASP A 35 -8.19 16.55 -11.93
C ASP A 35 -8.38 16.22 -13.40
N ALA A 36 -7.31 15.84 -14.08
CA ALA A 36 -7.32 15.54 -15.51
C ALA A 36 -8.11 14.27 -15.87
N LEU A 37 -8.26 13.33 -14.92
CA LEU A 37 -9.04 12.11 -15.13
C LEU A 37 -10.54 12.36 -14.94
N GLU A 38 -10.91 13.05 -13.86
CA GLU A 38 -12.30 13.31 -13.50
C GLU A 38 -12.88 14.55 -14.18
N GLN A 39 -12.06 15.33 -14.90
CA GLN A 39 -12.44 16.55 -15.61
C GLN A 39 -13.17 17.55 -14.72
N ARG A 40 -12.68 17.74 -13.48
CA ARG A 40 -13.23 18.67 -12.48
C ARG A 40 -12.13 19.18 -11.53
N PRO A 41 -12.40 20.25 -10.77
CA PRO A 41 -11.46 20.68 -9.74
C PRO A 41 -11.12 19.55 -8.76
N SER A 42 -9.85 19.46 -8.37
CA SER A 42 -9.42 18.54 -7.30
C SER A 42 -10.23 18.76 -6.03
N PRO A 43 -10.73 17.71 -5.37
CA PRO A 43 -11.65 17.84 -4.23
C PRO A 43 -11.03 18.63 -3.06
N ALA A 44 -11.77 19.62 -2.57
CA ALA A 44 -11.31 20.48 -1.47
C ALA A 44 -11.35 19.80 -0.09
N ASP A 45 -12.07 18.70 0.06
CA ASP A 45 -12.07 17.87 1.27
C ASP A 45 -10.84 16.93 1.34
N HIS A 46 -10.01 16.92 0.29
CA HIS A 46 -8.74 16.20 0.20
C HIS A 46 -7.55 17.17 0.31
N TYR A 47 -6.35 16.66 0.06
CA TYR A 47 -5.09 17.40 0.24
C TYR A 47 -4.37 17.73 -1.09
N GLY A 48 -5.04 17.61 -2.23
CA GLY A 48 -4.46 17.89 -3.54
C GLY A 48 -4.05 19.35 -3.72
N GLN A 49 -4.96 20.29 -3.37
CA GLN A 49 -4.71 21.72 -3.49
C GLN A 49 -3.55 22.20 -2.60
N THR A 50 -3.51 21.78 -1.34
CA THR A 50 -2.43 22.14 -0.40
C THR A 50 -1.10 21.49 -0.76
N SER A 51 -1.14 20.28 -1.35
CA SER A 51 0.04 19.64 -1.94
C SER A 51 0.57 20.42 -3.13
N ALA A 52 -0.29 20.82 -4.06
CA ALA A 52 0.10 21.66 -5.19
C ALA A 52 0.71 23.00 -4.72
N ALA A 53 0.09 23.65 -3.74
CA ALA A 53 0.63 24.89 -3.18
C ALA A 53 2.06 24.71 -2.63
N LEU A 54 2.33 23.66 -1.87
CA LEU A 54 3.68 23.37 -1.36
C LEU A 54 4.68 23.07 -2.49
N ALA A 55 4.33 22.21 -3.45
CA ALA A 55 5.20 21.84 -4.56
C ALA A 55 5.60 23.03 -5.39
N LEU A 56 4.63 23.87 -5.80
CA LEU A 56 4.83 25.04 -6.64
C LEU A 56 5.62 26.14 -5.93
N TYR A 57 5.35 26.38 -4.65
CA TYR A 57 6.15 27.32 -3.86
C TYR A 57 7.64 26.92 -3.81
N LEU A 58 7.92 25.62 -3.64
CA LEU A 58 9.28 25.10 -3.55
C LEU A 58 10.00 25.11 -4.91
N GLN A 59 9.28 24.99 -6.01
CA GLN A 59 9.83 25.10 -7.37
C GLN A 59 10.28 26.53 -7.66
N GLY A 60 9.51 27.52 -7.23
CA GLY A 60 9.79 28.93 -7.52
C GLY A 60 9.54 29.31 -8.99
N GLY A 61 10.10 30.43 -9.42
CA GLY A 61 9.99 30.88 -10.81
C GLY A 61 8.59 31.37 -11.21
N PRO A 62 8.17 31.20 -12.48
CA PRO A 62 6.88 31.68 -12.97
C PRO A 62 5.68 30.98 -12.29
N GLU A 63 5.88 29.82 -11.69
CA GLU A 63 4.86 29.08 -10.96
C GLU A 63 4.52 29.69 -9.58
N MET A 64 5.23 30.73 -9.18
CA MET A 64 5.04 31.39 -7.87
C MET A 64 3.62 31.91 -7.64
N GLU A 65 2.90 32.36 -8.65
CA GLU A 65 1.51 32.80 -8.48
C GLU A 65 0.55 31.60 -8.33
N GLN A 66 0.85 30.49 -8.96
CA GLN A 66 -0.01 29.31 -9.01
C GLN A 66 -0.20 28.64 -7.65
N TRP A 67 0.80 28.70 -6.75
CA TRP A 67 0.59 28.19 -5.41
C TRP A 67 -0.48 28.98 -4.64
N GLY A 68 -0.55 30.30 -4.87
CA GLY A 68 -1.59 31.14 -4.33
C GLY A 68 -2.96 30.82 -4.89
N TRP A 69 -3.07 30.50 -6.20
CA TRP A 69 -4.33 30.06 -6.82
C TRP A 69 -4.83 28.74 -6.20
N ALA A 70 -3.94 27.75 -6.02
CA ALA A 70 -4.29 26.49 -5.40
C ALA A 70 -4.76 26.67 -3.95
N LEU A 71 -4.08 27.51 -3.16
CA LEU A 71 -4.44 27.79 -1.78
C LEU A 71 -5.78 28.53 -1.68
N ARG A 72 -6.02 29.53 -2.52
CA ARG A 72 -7.29 30.27 -2.60
C ARG A 72 -8.44 29.35 -2.96
N ALA A 73 -8.30 28.59 -4.04
CA ALA A 73 -9.31 27.64 -4.48
C ALA A 73 -9.67 26.60 -3.41
N TRP A 74 -8.68 26.20 -2.60
CA TRP A 74 -8.93 25.32 -1.46
C TRP A 74 -9.72 26.02 -0.36
N LEU A 75 -9.34 27.26 0.04
CA LEU A 75 -10.01 28.04 1.05
C LEU A 75 -11.48 28.33 0.70
N ASP A 76 -11.74 28.65 -0.57
CA ASP A 76 -13.09 28.97 -1.05
C ASP A 76 -14.04 27.75 -0.98
N ARG A 77 -13.51 26.53 -0.99
CA ARG A 77 -14.29 25.30 -1.10
C ARG A 77 -14.21 24.35 0.09
N CYS A 78 -13.20 24.47 0.97
CA CYS A 78 -13.01 23.51 2.07
C CYS A 78 -14.02 23.64 3.23
N GLY A 79 -14.91 24.65 3.18
CA GLY A 79 -15.85 24.95 4.25
C GLY A 79 -15.17 25.49 5.51
N SER A 80 -15.90 25.54 6.62
CA SER A 80 -15.38 26.05 7.92
C SER A 80 -14.39 25.08 8.58
N ARG A 81 -14.38 23.82 8.16
CA ARG A 81 -13.49 22.77 8.67
C ARG A 81 -13.01 21.90 7.53
N ALA A 82 -11.70 21.81 7.37
CA ALA A 82 -11.09 21.03 6.31
C ALA A 82 -11.31 19.52 6.49
N GLY A 83 -11.66 18.83 5.42
CA GLY A 83 -11.50 17.38 5.31
C GLY A 83 -10.01 17.00 5.32
N HIS A 84 -9.69 15.76 5.58
CA HIS A 84 -8.30 15.26 5.67
C HIS A 84 -7.37 16.21 6.47
N ALA A 85 -7.87 16.81 7.56
CA ALA A 85 -7.19 17.87 8.31
C ALA A 85 -5.72 17.56 8.66
N PRO A 86 -5.31 16.35 9.09
CA PRO A 86 -3.90 16.08 9.37
C PRO A 86 -2.98 16.17 8.14
N PHE A 87 -3.47 15.81 6.96
CA PHE A 87 -2.72 15.90 5.70
C PHE A 87 -2.55 17.36 5.28
N ASN A 88 -3.66 18.09 5.20
CA ASN A 88 -3.65 19.50 4.85
C ASN A 88 -2.79 20.30 5.83
N ARG A 89 -2.93 20.04 7.14
CA ARG A 89 -2.15 20.74 8.15
C ARG A 89 -0.65 20.47 8.02
N LEU A 90 -0.22 19.23 7.78
CA LEU A 90 1.19 18.93 7.54
C LEU A 90 1.73 19.76 6.38
N LEU A 91 1.06 19.71 5.22
CA LEU A 91 1.52 20.43 4.02
C LEU A 91 1.59 21.95 4.25
N LEU A 92 0.59 22.51 4.91
CA LEU A 92 0.56 23.94 5.24
C LEU A 92 1.65 24.32 6.26
N LEU A 93 1.96 23.47 7.24
CA LEU A 93 3.07 23.71 8.19
C LEU A 93 4.42 23.68 7.48
N LEU A 94 4.63 22.73 6.56
CA LEU A 94 5.87 22.66 5.78
C LEU A 94 5.98 23.88 4.84
N LEU A 95 4.89 24.32 4.24
CA LEU A 95 4.83 25.54 3.44
C LEU A 95 5.13 26.77 4.30
N ARG A 96 4.47 26.92 5.46
CA ARG A 96 4.69 28.04 6.38
C ARG A 96 6.14 28.12 6.86
N GLU A 97 6.72 26.98 7.25
CA GLU A 97 8.14 26.94 7.64
C GLU A 97 9.01 27.48 6.51
N ARG A 98 8.70 27.11 5.27
CA ARG A 98 9.48 27.52 4.11
C ARG A 98 9.26 28.99 3.74
N VAL A 99 8.05 29.51 3.88
CA VAL A 99 7.73 30.94 3.71
C VAL A 99 8.52 31.77 4.72
N ILE A 100 8.51 31.40 5.99
CA ILE A 100 9.23 32.12 7.05
C ILE A 100 10.75 32.07 6.87
N THR A 101 11.30 30.94 6.40
CA THR A 101 12.74 30.73 6.23
C THR A 101 13.25 30.96 4.82
N GLY A 102 12.37 31.25 3.88
CA GLY A 102 12.66 31.38 2.46
C GLY A 102 13.23 32.75 2.10
N ALA A 103 14.03 32.81 1.05
CA ALA A 103 14.54 34.05 0.48
C ALA A 103 13.55 34.73 -0.49
N GLN A 104 12.40 34.10 -0.76
CA GLN A 104 11.41 34.62 -1.69
C GLN A 104 10.38 35.45 -0.93
N PRO A 105 10.14 36.71 -1.33
CA PRO A 105 9.15 37.54 -0.69
C PRO A 105 7.73 37.01 -0.98
N VAL A 106 6.95 36.88 0.06
CA VAL A 106 5.53 36.53 -0.03
C VAL A 106 4.72 37.77 0.33
N THR A 107 3.61 38.00 -0.38
CA THR A 107 2.76 39.15 -0.09
C THR A 107 2.01 38.96 1.21
N PRO A 108 1.71 40.04 1.98
CA PRO A 108 0.93 39.93 3.22
C PRO A 108 -0.43 39.23 3.04
N ALA A 109 -1.02 39.38 1.85
CA ALA A 109 -2.29 38.70 1.52
C ALA A 109 -2.13 37.17 1.50
N LEU A 110 -1.04 36.66 0.93
CA LEU A 110 -0.76 35.23 0.89
C LEU A 110 -0.39 34.67 2.26
N GLU A 111 0.34 35.43 3.10
CA GLU A 111 0.57 35.04 4.49
C GLU A 111 -0.74 34.94 5.30
N THR A 112 -1.64 35.91 5.14
CA THR A 112 -2.97 35.89 5.75
C THR A 112 -3.77 34.66 5.31
N MET A 113 -3.76 34.33 4.01
CA MET A 113 -4.41 33.15 3.48
C MET A 113 -3.84 31.85 4.08
N LEU A 114 -2.52 31.77 4.26
CA LEU A 114 -1.87 30.61 4.84
C LEU A 114 -2.25 30.44 6.32
N ASP A 115 -2.30 31.52 7.08
CA ASP A 115 -2.74 31.50 8.49
C ASP A 115 -4.24 31.11 8.59
N GLU A 116 -5.10 31.62 7.73
CA GLU A 116 -6.50 31.19 7.64
C GLU A 116 -6.62 29.69 7.30
N ALA A 117 -5.84 29.20 6.32
CA ALA A 117 -5.81 27.80 5.95
C ALA A 117 -5.43 26.90 7.13
N LEU A 118 -4.42 27.26 7.89
CA LEU A 118 -4.02 26.54 9.10
C LEU A 118 -5.12 26.55 10.17
N GLN A 119 -5.87 27.65 10.33
CA GLN A 119 -6.98 27.73 11.27
C GLN A 119 -8.14 26.78 10.89
N ARG A 120 -8.39 26.53 9.60
CA ARG A 120 -9.41 25.58 9.13
C ARG A 120 -9.00 24.10 9.29
N CYS A 121 -7.70 23.83 9.40
CA CYS A 121 -7.15 22.48 9.59
C CYS A 121 -7.01 22.10 11.07
N ARG A 122 -8.07 22.26 11.87
CA ARG A 122 -8.05 21.89 13.30
C ARG A 122 -7.88 20.38 13.47
N LEU A 123 -6.92 19.98 14.28
CA LEU A 123 -6.67 18.58 14.59
C LEU A 123 -7.64 18.07 15.64
N ASP A 124 -8.26 16.92 15.36
CA ASP A 124 -9.05 16.19 16.33
C ASP A 124 -8.19 15.48 17.36
N ARG A 125 -8.80 15.12 18.49
CA ARG A 125 -8.17 14.31 19.50
C ARG A 125 -7.97 12.88 19.05
N HIS A 126 -8.93 12.34 18.30
CA HIS A 126 -8.99 10.95 17.86
C HIS A 126 -9.26 10.88 16.35
N TYR A 127 -8.63 9.91 15.70
CA TYR A 127 -8.81 9.61 14.28
C TYR A 127 -9.12 8.13 14.04
N PRO A 128 -9.86 7.81 12.98
CA PRO A 128 -10.33 6.44 12.71
C PRO A 128 -9.23 5.47 12.26
N SER A 129 -7.98 5.89 12.16
CA SER A 129 -6.86 5.02 11.82
C SER A 129 -5.57 5.45 12.50
N ASN A 130 -4.68 4.47 12.71
CA ASN A 130 -3.38 4.70 13.33
C ASN A 130 -2.55 5.68 12.49
N ASN A 131 -2.56 5.53 11.16
CA ASN A 131 -1.80 6.39 10.25
C ASN A 131 -2.25 7.87 10.30
N TRP A 132 -3.55 8.16 10.50
CA TRP A 132 -4.04 9.54 10.67
C TRP A 132 -3.63 10.11 12.02
N THR A 133 -3.69 9.31 13.06
CA THR A 133 -3.27 9.71 14.43
C THR A 133 -1.78 10.04 14.46
N LEU A 134 -0.92 9.22 13.81
CA LEU A 134 0.51 9.53 13.69
C LEU A 134 0.76 10.84 12.96
N LEU A 135 0.05 11.07 11.85
CA LEU A 135 0.20 12.29 11.06
C LEU A 135 -0.20 13.54 11.87
N ALA A 136 -1.32 13.46 12.60
CA ALA A 136 -1.74 14.53 13.51
C ALA A 136 -0.72 14.78 14.62
N GLN A 137 -0.09 13.71 15.13
CA GLN A 137 0.94 13.87 16.16
C GLN A 137 2.23 14.47 15.61
N LEU A 138 2.60 14.16 14.36
CA LEU A 138 3.70 14.85 13.67
C LEU A 138 3.41 16.35 13.52
N CYS A 139 2.20 16.74 13.12
CA CYS A 139 1.81 18.15 13.06
C CYS A 139 1.99 18.84 14.43
N ARG A 140 1.54 18.21 15.53
CA ARG A 140 1.73 18.75 16.89
C ARG A 140 3.20 18.88 17.28
N LEU A 141 4.06 17.94 16.82
CA LEU A 141 5.51 18.03 17.05
C LEU A 141 6.12 19.24 16.31
N ILE A 142 5.74 19.45 15.06
CA ILE A 142 6.24 20.58 14.25
C ILE A 142 5.83 21.93 14.85
N GLU A 143 4.59 22.03 15.33
CA GLU A 143 4.03 23.26 15.94
C GLU A 143 4.52 23.54 17.37
N ALA A 144 5.01 22.52 18.06
CA ALA A 144 5.43 22.67 19.44
C ALA A 144 6.64 23.61 19.56
N GLN A 145 6.57 24.53 20.53
CA GLN A 145 7.69 25.40 20.86
C GLN A 145 8.92 24.56 21.24
N PRO A 146 10.13 25.02 20.88
CA PRO A 146 11.37 24.37 21.32
C PRO A 146 11.40 24.13 22.83
N GLY A 147 12.12 23.10 23.29
CA GLY A 147 12.21 22.70 24.69
C GLY A 147 11.11 21.72 25.09
N HIS A 148 10.68 21.74 26.32
CA HIS A 148 9.80 20.77 26.97
C HIS A 148 8.47 20.49 26.22
N PRO A 149 7.77 21.47 25.59
CA PRO A 149 6.59 21.17 24.78
C PRO A 149 6.90 20.25 23.58
N ARG A 150 8.01 20.51 22.89
CA ARG A 150 8.46 19.71 21.74
C ARG A 150 8.90 18.32 22.16
N GLU A 151 9.60 18.20 23.27
CA GLU A 151 10.01 16.90 23.84
C GLU A 151 8.80 16.04 24.19
N ARG A 152 7.77 16.62 24.84
CA ARG A 152 6.51 15.90 25.13
C ARG A 152 5.78 15.45 23.87
N ALA A 153 5.75 16.30 22.84
CA ALA A 153 5.12 15.94 21.56
C ALA A 153 5.90 14.82 20.87
N ALA A 154 7.24 14.86 20.91
CA ALA A 154 8.11 13.81 20.40
C ALA A 154 7.89 12.49 21.15
N GLN A 155 7.91 12.53 22.50
CA GLN A 155 7.68 11.32 23.31
C GLN A 155 6.33 10.68 23.01
N ARG A 156 5.29 11.47 22.79
CA ARG A 156 3.98 10.95 22.41
C ARG A 156 3.99 10.29 21.03
N LEU A 157 4.69 10.86 20.05
CA LEU A 157 4.86 10.25 18.73
C LEU A 157 5.62 8.93 18.83
N ILE A 158 6.71 8.89 19.59
CA ILE A 158 7.52 7.68 19.87
C ILE A 158 6.62 6.58 20.44
N THR A 159 5.88 6.88 21.52
CA THR A 159 4.98 5.91 22.17
C THR A 159 3.93 5.34 21.20
N LEU A 160 3.41 6.15 20.28
CA LEU A 160 2.45 5.68 19.27
C LEU A 160 3.12 4.80 18.23
N LEU A 161 4.30 5.17 17.74
CA LEU A 161 5.07 4.36 16.81
C LEU A 161 5.43 3.00 17.43
N GLU A 162 5.97 2.98 18.66
CA GLU A 162 6.28 1.73 19.40
C GLU A 162 5.05 0.84 19.56
N ARG A 163 3.90 1.44 19.88
CA ARG A 163 2.64 0.72 20.06
C ARG A 163 2.16 0.01 18.79
N TRP A 164 2.40 0.60 17.63
CA TRP A 164 1.83 0.15 16.35
C TRP A 164 2.88 -0.42 15.38
N THR A 165 4.11 -0.55 15.81
CA THR A 165 5.18 -1.18 15.04
C THR A 165 5.42 -2.59 15.58
N SER A 166 5.55 -3.55 14.69
CA SER A 166 5.87 -4.94 15.04
C SER A 166 7.30 -5.05 15.59
N ALA A 167 7.62 -6.16 16.22
CA ALA A 167 8.97 -6.44 16.70
C ALA A 167 10.02 -6.44 15.56
N ARG A 168 9.58 -6.63 14.30
CA ARG A 168 10.44 -6.56 13.12
C ARG A 168 10.47 -5.20 12.42
N GLY A 169 9.71 -4.23 12.90
CA GLY A 169 9.67 -2.89 12.36
C GLY A 169 8.50 -2.60 11.43
N GLY A 170 7.57 -3.53 11.20
CA GLY A 170 6.39 -3.31 10.35
C GLY A 170 5.32 -2.47 11.04
N PHE A 171 4.92 -1.36 10.44
CA PHE A 171 3.83 -0.55 10.98
C PHE A 171 2.46 -1.18 10.68
N ILE A 172 1.62 -1.27 11.71
CA ILE A 172 0.27 -1.84 11.65
C ILE A 172 -0.78 -0.72 11.71
N ASP A 173 -1.58 -0.61 10.63
CA ASP A 173 -2.66 0.38 10.58
C ASP A 173 -3.93 -0.12 11.29
N PHE A 174 -4.88 0.80 11.51
CA PHE A 174 -6.19 0.50 12.07
C PHE A 174 -6.91 -0.62 11.26
N PRO A 175 -7.62 -1.48 11.96
CA PRO A 175 -7.90 -1.49 13.41
C PRO A 175 -6.96 -2.36 14.22
N ALA A 176 -5.91 -2.89 13.62
CA ALA A 176 -5.05 -3.89 14.22
C ALA A 176 -3.97 -3.28 15.14
N ARG A 177 -3.43 -4.12 16.00
CA ARG A 177 -2.15 -3.93 16.69
C ARG A 177 -1.20 -5.05 16.26
N PRO A 178 0.11 -4.92 16.48
CA PRO A 178 1.04 -6.02 16.30
C PRO A 178 0.59 -7.24 17.11
N ASP A 179 0.22 -8.30 16.41
CA ASP A 179 -0.30 -9.54 16.98
C ASP A 179 0.02 -10.69 16.02
N PRO A 180 0.66 -11.78 16.45
CA PRO A 180 0.93 -12.95 15.60
C PRO A 180 -0.35 -13.60 15.05
N HIS A 181 -1.51 -13.36 15.66
CA HIS A 181 -2.82 -13.80 15.18
C HIS A 181 -3.61 -12.67 14.49
N GLY A 182 -2.99 -11.51 14.31
CA GLY A 182 -3.57 -10.35 13.67
C GLY A 182 -3.73 -10.52 12.17
N VAL A 183 -4.08 -9.43 11.51
CA VAL A 183 -4.36 -9.38 10.08
C VAL A 183 -3.31 -8.54 9.37
N ALA A 184 -3.08 -8.83 8.10
CA ALA A 184 -2.20 -8.03 7.27
C ALA A 184 -2.72 -6.58 7.12
N THR A 185 -1.82 -5.65 6.93
CA THR A 185 -2.12 -4.22 6.78
C THR A 185 -1.58 -3.71 5.43
N PRO A 186 -2.22 -2.70 4.84
CA PRO A 186 -1.71 -2.10 3.60
C PRO A 186 -0.30 -1.53 3.77
N MET A 187 0.63 -1.96 2.91
CA MET A 187 2.06 -1.63 3.00
C MET A 187 2.35 -0.13 2.80
N ALA A 188 1.51 0.57 2.04
CA ALA A 188 1.63 2.02 1.85
C ALA A 188 1.58 2.80 3.17
N TYR A 189 0.88 2.31 4.20
CA TYR A 189 0.84 2.96 5.50
C TYR A 189 2.09 2.72 6.33
N HIS A 190 2.83 1.63 6.07
CA HIS A 190 4.18 1.47 6.59
C HIS A 190 5.12 2.54 6.00
N HIS A 191 5.10 2.75 4.68
CA HIS A 191 5.89 3.82 4.04
C HIS A 191 5.53 5.21 4.56
N LYS A 192 4.24 5.46 4.84
CA LYS A 192 3.80 6.71 5.48
C LYS A 192 4.34 6.85 6.91
N ALA A 193 4.35 5.76 7.70
CA ALA A 193 4.93 5.80 9.05
C ALA A 193 6.44 6.07 9.01
N LEU A 194 7.16 5.47 8.06
CA LEU A 194 8.57 5.78 7.80
C LEU A 194 8.77 7.24 7.42
N LEU A 195 7.93 7.81 6.54
CA LEU A 195 7.98 9.22 6.19
C LEU A 195 7.77 10.11 7.42
N ILE A 196 6.76 9.80 8.25
CA ILE A 196 6.48 10.55 9.50
C ILE A 196 7.68 10.51 10.43
N ALA A 197 8.31 9.37 10.63
CA ALA A 197 9.50 9.22 11.44
C ALA A 197 10.69 10.00 10.84
N SER A 198 10.91 9.89 9.52
CA SER A 198 11.97 10.59 8.78
C SER A 198 11.82 12.13 8.82
N ILE A 199 10.59 12.63 8.88
CA ILE A 199 10.33 14.07 9.10
C ILE A 199 10.59 14.40 10.56
N ALA A 200 10.08 13.62 11.50
CA ALA A 200 10.13 13.91 12.93
C ALA A 200 11.57 14.02 13.48
N VAL A 201 12.51 13.19 13.02
CA VAL A 201 13.94 13.26 13.40
C VAL A 201 14.59 14.61 13.03
N ARG A 202 13.96 15.41 12.17
CA ARG A 202 14.40 16.75 11.80
C ARG A 202 14.00 17.82 12.82
N TYR A 203 13.05 17.50 13.71
CA TYR A 203 12.53 18.43 14.72
C TYR A 203 12.95 18.07 16.15
N THR A 204 13.50 16.87 16.35
CA THR A 204 13.97 16.42 17.67
C THR A 204 15.14 15.44 17.52
N ARG A 205 16.10 15.50 18.47
CA ARG A 205 17.27 14.61 18.52
C ARG A 205 17.05 13.40 19.45
N ALA A 206 15.79 12.95 19.61
CA ALA A 206 15.48 11.83 20.48
C ALA A 206 16.06 10.50 19.93
N PRO A 207 16.99 9.82 20.63
CA PRO A 207 17.60 8.58 20.13
C PRO A 207 16.58 7.47 19.87
N ALA A 208 15.53 7.39 20.69
CA ALA A 208 14.44 6.42 20.51
C ALA A 208 13.74 6.60 19.14
N LEU A 209 13.57 7.84 18.66
CA LEU A 209 12.97 8.09 17.35
C LEU A 209 13.90 7.67 16.22
N ALA A 210 15.22 7.89 16.35
CA ALA A 210 16.20 7.40 15.38
C ALA A 210 16.18 5.86 15.31
N ASN A 211 16.12 5.17 16.45
CA ASN A 211 16.01 3.70 16.51
C ASN A 211 14.73 3.18 15.83
N ILE A 212 13.58 3.81 16.08
CA ILE A 212 12.32 3.44 15.42
C ILE A 212 12.40 3.72 13.92
N THR A 213 13.01 4.83 13.50
CA THR A 213 13.22 5.14 12.08
C THR A 213 14.08 4.07 11.42
N GLN A 214 15.15 3.59 12.09
CA GLN A 214 15.97 2.47 11.63
C GLN A 214 15.16 1.19 11.47
N GLN A 215 14.31 0.85 12.44
CA GLN A 215 13.45 -0.35 12.38
C GLN A 215 12.46 -0.29 11.22
N LEU A 216 11.74 0.84 11.09
CA LEU A 216 10.82 1.06 9.97
C LEU A 216 11.53 1.00 8.63
N TYR A 217 12.70 1.63 8.53
CA TYR A 217 13.51 1.60 7.31
C TYR A 217 13.99 0.19 6.96
N GLY A 218 14.48 -0.55 7.95
CA GLY A 218 14.94 -1.94 7.76
C GLY A 218 13.83 -2.87 7.26
N TRP A 219 12.59 -2.64 7.70
CA TRP A 219 11.45 -3.46 7.28
C TRP A 219 11.08 -3.30 5.79
N VAL A 220 11.46 -2.20 5.13
CA VAL A 220 11.22 -2.01 3.70
C VAL A 220 11.85 -3.13 2.87
N ALA A 221 12.97 -3.69 3.31
CA ALA A 221 13.63 -4.81 2.65
C ALA A 221 12.70 -6.03 2.49
N LEU A 222 11.78 -6.24 3.44
CA LEU A 222 10.81 -7.33 3.42
C LEU A 222 9.73 -7.14 2.33
N THR A 223 9.47 -5.91 1.91
CA THR A 223 8.49 -5.59 0.87
C THR A 223 9.12 -5.32 -0.49
N TRP A 224 10.45 -5.37 -0.60
CA TRP A 224 11.15 -5.18 -1.87
C TRP A 224 11.39 -6.51 -2.57
N ASP A 225 10.95 -6.61 -3.82
CA ASP A 225 11.08 -7.80 -4.67
C ASP A 225 12.49 -7.97 -5.28
N GLY A 226 13.42 -7.05 -5.01
CA GLY A 226 14.76 -7.00 -5.63
C GLY A 226 14.78 -6.23 -6.95
N GLY A 227 13.64 -5.75 -7.45
CA GLY A 227 13.46 -5.00 -8.69
C GLY A 227 12.69 -3.70 -8.47
N GLU A 228 11.50 -3.61 -9.06
CA GLU A 228 10.73 -2.38 -9.16
C GLU A 228 9.58 -2.25 -8.14
N TYR A 229 9.21 -3.32 -7.47
CA TYR A 229 8.18 -3.30 -6.46
C TYR A 229 8.79 -3.21 -5.06
N ALA A 230 8.43 -2.19 -4.31
CA ALA A 230 8.91 -1.94 -2.96
C ALA A 230 7.75 -1.74 -1.94
N GLY A 231 6.61 -2.37 -2.17
CA GLY A 231 5.52 -2.43 -1.20
C GLY A 231 4.61 -1.22 -1.12
N GLY A 232 4.51 -0.39 -2.16
CA GLY A 232 3.66 0.82 -2.16
C GLY A 232 2.15 0.59 -2.14
N LEU A 233 1.68 -0.66 -2.19
CA LEU A 233 0.25 -1.00 -2.33
C LEU A 233 -0.59 -0.46 -1.16
N GLY A 234 -1.59 0.37 -1.50
CA GLY A 234 -2.50 1.00 -0.57
C GLY A 234 -3.75 0.17 -0.24
N ARG A 235 -4.71 0.81 0.41
CA ARG A 235 -6.00 0.22 0.77
C ARG A 235 -6.90 0.01 -0.46
N SER A 236 -6.80 0.88 -1.44
CA SER A 236 -7.37 0.71 -2.77
C SER A 236 -6.29 0.25 -3.76
N THR A 237 -6.64 0.10 -5.03
CA THR A 237 -5.70 -0.38 -6.07
C THR A 237 -4.74 0.73 -6.50
N HIS A 238 -3.87 1.17 -5.61
CA HIS A 238 -2.88 2.20 -5.89
C HIS A 238 -1.55 1.93 -5.19
N SER A 239 -0.46 2.41 -5.77
CA SER A 239 0.86 2.37 -5.16
C SER A 239 1.52 3.76 -5.05
N LEU A 240 1.14 4.72 -5.90
CA LEU A 240 1.82 6.03 -5.99
C LEU A 240 1.92 6.75 -4.63
N PHE A 241 0.88 6.66 -3.80
CA PHE A 241 0.90 7.25 -2.46
C PHE A 241 2.02 6.68 -1.57
N GLY A 242 2.09 5.35 -1.47
CA GLY A 242 3.11 4.67 -0.67
C GLY A 242 4.50 4.83 -1.27
N ASP A 243 4.62 4.75 -2.58
CA ASP A 243 5.86 4.94 -3.30
C ASP A 243 6.43 6.35 -3.08
N ALA A 244 5.59 7.38 -3.16
CA ALA A 244 6.01 8.77 -2.89
C ALA A 244 6.49 8.94 -1.43
N CYS A 245 5.80 8.32 -0.46
CA CYS A 245 6.26 8.31 0.92
C CYS A 245 7.63 7.63 1.07
N LEU A 246 7.85 6.49 0.41
CA LEU A 246 9.13 5.79 0.43
C LEU A 246 10.25 6.62 -0.21
N VAL A 247 10.02 7.10 -1.43
CA VAL A 247 11.01 7.89 -2.19
C VAL A 247 11.43 9.15 -1.41
N ALA A 248 10.46 9.89 -0.86
CA ALA A 248 10.74 11.05 -0.02
C ALA A 248 11.50 10.68 1.27
N SER A 249 11.17 9.55 1.88
CA SER A 249 11.90 9.04 3.04
C SER A 249 13.36 8.73 2.70
N LEU A 250 13.61 8.02 1.60
CA LEU A 250 14.97 7.70 1.14
C LEU A 250 15.78 8.98 0.87
N GLN A 251 15.15 10.02 0.31
CA GLN A 251 15.79 11.33 0.15
C GLN A 251 16.16 11.96 1.50
N LEU A 252 15.20 11.99 2.44
CA LEU A 252 15.44 12.55 3.79
C LEU A 252 16.52 11.79 4.56
N LEU A 253 16.66 10.49 4.32
CA LEU A 253 17.66 9.63 4.95
C LEU A 253 19.02 9.66 4.22
N GLY A 254 19.16 10.44 3.14
CA GLY A 254 20.41 10.57 2.39
C GLY A 254 20.73 9.40 1.47
N LEU A 255 19.72 8.61 1.09
CA LEU A 255 19.89 7.37 0.33
C LEU A 255 19.54 7.53 -1.18
N ALA A 256 19.28 8.75 -1.60
CA ALA A 256 18.95 9.09 -2.99
C ALA A 256 20.12 9.76 -3.75
N GLY A 257 21.33 9.73 -3.20
CA GLY A 257 22.53 10.19 -3.88
C GLY A 257 23.01 9.19 -4.96
N ALA A 258 23.74 9.70 -5.94
CA ALA A 258 24.30 8.85 -7.01
C ALA A 258 25.25 7.78 -6.45
N GLU A 259 25.97 8.08 -5.38
CA GLU A 259 26.88 7.16 -4.67
C GLU A 259 26.14 5.99 -4.00
N GLN A 260 24.85 6.14 -3.75
CA GLN A 260 24.01 5.06 -3.16
C GLN A 260 23.42 4.13 -4.23
N ALA A 261 23.69 4.40 -5.50
CA ALA A 261 23.05 3.71 -6.62
C ALA A 261 23.12 2.17 -6.54
N ASP A 262 24.24 1.60 -6.15
CA ASP A 262 24.45 0.14 -6.11
C ASP A 262 24.09 -0.49 -4.76
N THR A 263 23.74 0.32 -3.78
CA THR A 263 23.21 -0.19 -2.51
C THR A 263 21.80 -0.77 -2.69
N PRO A 264 21.33 -1.70 -1.83
CA PRO A 264 19.96 -2.22 -1.92
C PRO A 264 18.89 -1.11 -1.92
N PRO A 265 18.91 -0.10 -1.03
CA PRO A 265 17.94 0.98 -1.08
C PRO A 265 18.04 1.84 -2.35
N GLY A 266 19.24 2.10 -2.85
CA GLY A 266 19.43 2.83 -4.12
C GLY A 266 18.90 2.05 -5.33
N ARG A 267 19.07 0.72 -5.34
CA ARG A 267 18.46 -0.14 -6.37
C ARG A 267 16.93 -0.15 -6.27
N ALA A 268 16.38 -0.23 -5.06
CA ALA A 268 14.92 -0.17 -4.85
C ALA A 268 14.36 1.20 -5.32
N LEU A 269 15.02 2.29 -4.97
CA LEU A 269 14.66 3.63 -5.44
C LEU A 269 14.63 3.69 -6.97
N ARG A 270 15.71 3.27 -7.63
CA ARG A 270 15.76 3.25 -9.11
C ARG A 270 14.71 2.33 -9.71
N GLY A 271 14.41 1.21 -9.06
CA GLY A 271 13.33 0.32 -9.48
C GLY A 271 11.98 1.02 -9.49
N VAL A 272 11.61 1.69 -8.39
CA VAL A 272 10.38 2.48 -8.31
C VAL A 272 10.34 3.57 -9.37
N LEU A 273 11.45 4.29 -9.58
CA LEU A 273 11.51 5.36 -10.58
C LEU A 273 11.39 4.82 -12.03
N ARG A 274 11.98 3.66 -12.35
CA ARG A 274 11.76 3.00 -13.66
C ARG A 274 10.30 2.61 -13.86
N ARG A 275 9.63 2.10 -12.82
CA ARG A 275 8.20 1.83 -12.89
C ARG A 275 7.39 3.11 -13.13
N TRP A 276 7.72 4.21 -12.47
CA TRP A 276 7.06 5.50 -12.69
C TRP A 276 7.21 6.00 -14.12
N GLU A 277 8.35 5.75 -14.81
CA GLU A 277 8.48 6.10 -16.24
C GLU A 277 7.41 5.39 -17.10
N ARG A 278 7.08 4.14 -16.79
CA ARG A 278 6.01 3.40 -17.50
C ARG A 278 4.60 3.84 -17.10
N GLN A 279 4.45 4.35 -15.89
CA GLN A 279 3.18 4.89 -15.39
C GLN A 279 2.90 6.33 -15.87
N ARG A 280 3.84 6.93 -16.61
CA ARG A 280 3.73 8.32 -17.05
C ARG A 280 2.66 8.46 -18.13
N ARG A 281 1.73 9.37 -17.89
CA ARG A 281 0.65 9.77 -18.78
C ARG A 281 1.14 10.82 -19.79
N ILE A 282 0.36 11.03 -20.85
CA ILE A 282 0.64 12.06 -21.84
C ILE A 282 0.57 13.48 -21.25
N ASP A 283 -0.22 13.68 -20.21
CA ASP A 283 -0.37 14.93 -19.46
C ASP A 283 0.76 15.17 -18.44
N GLY A 284 1.76 14.30 -18.38
CA GLY A 284 2.90 14.37 -17.49
C GLY A 284 2.66 13.84 -16.08
N LEU A 285 1.42 13.61 -15.67
CA LEU A 285 1.07 12.97 -14.40
C LEU A 285 1.40 11.47 -14.44
N LEU A 286 1.47 10.86 -13.25
CA LEU A 286 1.64 9.42 -13.10
C LEU A 286 0.29 8.74 -12.89
N ASP A 287 0.08 7.57 -13.49
CA ASP A 287 -1.02 6.70 -13.10
C ASP A 287 -0.82 6.22 -11.64
N LEU A 288 -1.92 6.01 -10.92
CA LEU A 288 -1.84 5.68 -9.50
C LEU A 288 -1.48 4.22 -9.23
N THR A 289 -1.64 3.36 -10.21
CA THR A 289 -1.48 1.91 -10.07
C THR A 289 -0.15 1.45 -10.68
N PRO A 290 0.43 0.36 -10.19
CA PRO A 290 1.65 -0.21 -10.77
C PRO A 290 1.35 -0.99 -12.05
N ALA A 291 0.67 -0.36 -13.01
CA ALA A 291 0.26 -0.95 -14.27
C ALA A 291 0.94 -0.27 -15.45
N ASP A 292 1.09 -0.98 -16.55
CA ASP A 292 1.62 -0.45 -17.80
C ASP A 292 0.51 0.22 -18.66
N ARG A 293 -0.75 0.08 -18.26
CA ARG A 293 -1.89 0.75 -18.89
C ARG A 293 -2.25 2.03 -18.15
N VAL A 294 -2.27 3.10 -18.89
CA VAL A 294 -2.58 4.43 -18.40
C VAL A 294 -4.08 4.67 -18.46
N SER A 295 -4.65 5.21 -17.38
CA SER A 295 -6.08 5.53 -17.29
C SER A 295 -6.46 6.65 -18.26
N GLU A 296 -7.56 6.47 -19.00
CA GLU A 296 -8.08 7.45 -19.95
C GLU A 296 -8.92 8.52 -19.25
N ALA A 297 -8.91 9.73 -19.81
CA ALA A 297 -9.72 10.84 -19.30
C ALA A 297 -11.22 10.50 -19.31
N GLY A 298 -11.94 10.87 -18.26
CA GLY A 298 -13.37 10.63 -18.09
C GLY A 298 -13.73 9.22 -17.63
N THR A 299 -12.76 8.29 -17.55
CA THR A 299 -13.01 6.91 -17.11
C THR A 299 -12.32 6.65 -15.77
N ARG A 300 -13.10 6.50 -14.71
CA ARG A 300 -12.56 6.13 -13.40
C ARG A 300 -12.19 4.64 -13.40
N PRO A 301 -10.93 4.29 -13.10
CA PRO A 301 -10.51 2.90 -13.11
C PRO A 301 -11.26 2.05 -12.08
N ALA A 302 -11.59 0.82 -12.43
CA ALA A 302 -12.19 -0.11 -11.51
C ALA A 302 -11.24 -0.43 -10.33
N GLY A 303 -11.81 -0.64 -9.15
CA GLY A 303 -11.04 -0.89 -7.93
C GLY A 303 -10.52 0.38 -7.24
N TRP A 304 -10.83 1.55 -7.76
CA TRP A 304 -10.57 2.81 -7.07
C TRP A 304 -11.71 3.15 -6.11
N ASP A 305 -11.37 3.47 -4.88
CA ASP A 305 -12.31 4.01 -3.89
C ASP A 305 -12.64 5.48 -4.18
N ASP A 306 -13.74 5.98 -3.62
CA ASP A 306 -14.20 7.36 -3.82
C ASP A 306 -13.19 8.44 -3.41
N TYR A 307 -12.24 8.10 -2.56
CA TYR A 307 -11.19 9.02 -2.12
C TYR A 307 -9.96 9.05 -3.04
N MET A 308 -9.91 8.23 -4.10
CA MET A 308 -8.79 8.21 -5.02
C MET A 308 -9.00 9.20 -6.15
N HIS A 309 -8.08 10.14 -6.28
CA HIS A 309 -8.09 11.17 -7.31
C HIS A 309 -6.70 11.30 -7.91
N LEU A 310 -6.62 11.35 -9.23
CA LEU A 310 -5.34 11.45 -9.95
C LEU A 310 -4.56 12.69 -9.49
N SER A 311 -5.24 13.82 -9.44
CA SER A 311 -4.66 15.10 -9.03
C SER A 311 -4.10 15.08 -7.61
N VAL A 312 -4.85 14.50 -6.66
CA VAL A 312 -4.46 14.47 -5.23
C VAL A 312 -3.17 13.72 -5.02
N TYR A 313 -3.03 12.53 -5.61
CA TYR A 313 -1.87 11.67 -5.38
C TYR A 313 -0.63 12.15 -6.13
N ASN A 314 -0.79 12.74 -7.33
CA ASN A 314 0.32 13.34 -8.06
C ASN A 314 0.82 14.61 -7.38
N ALA A 315 -0.06 15.48 -6.92
CA ALA A 315 0.34 16.65 -6.14
C ALA A 315 1.01 16.27 -4.82
N TRP A 316 0.53 15.21 -4.14
CA TRP A 316 1.17 14.66 -2.94
C TRP A 316 2.59 14.19 -3.24
N ALA A 317 2.80 13.44 -4.31
CA ALA A 317 4.12 12.98 -4.72
C ALA A 317 5.05 14.17 -5.03
N ALA A 318 4.60 15.13 -5.83
CA ALA A 318 5.36 16.33 -6.16
C ALA A 318 5.76 17.12 -4.90
N ALA A 319 4.80 17.35 -3.98
CA ALA A 319 5.04 18.08 -2.74
C ALA A 319 6.07 17.39 -1.83
N LEU A 320 5.95 16.09 -1.65
CA LEU A 320 6.86 15.32 -0.80
C LEU A 320 8.29 15.30 -1.37
N LEU A 321 8.43 15.05 -2.67
CA LEU A 321 9.74 15.00 -3.31
C LEU A 321 10.40 16.38 -3.31
N ALA A 322 9.66 17.44 -3.67
CA ALA A 322 10.16 18.81 -3.66
C ALA A 322 10.61 19.22 -2.24
N TRP A 323 9.77 18.96 -1.24
CA TRP A 323 10.09 19.29 0.17
C TRP A 323 11.29 18.50 0.69
N ALA A 324 11.33 17.19 0.46
CA ALA A 324 12.43 16.35 0.90
C ALA A 324 13.76 16.78 0.28
N SER A 325 13.75 17.12 -1.02
CA SER A 325 14.94 17.61 -1.75
C SER A 325 15.38 18.98 -1.24
N ASP A 326 14.45 19.93 -1.05
CA ASP A 326 14.75 21.26 -0.49
C ASP A 326 15.31 21.15 0.93
N ARG A 327 14.68 20.32 1.76
CA ARG A 327 15.10 20.12 3.13
C ARG A 327 16.51 19.51 3.25
N GLN A 328 16.83 18.52 2.41
CA GLN A 328 18.15 17.91 2.40
C GLN A 328 19.23 18.89 1.93
N ARG A 329 18.97 19.64 0.86
CA ARG A 329 19.92 20.65 0.37
C ARG A 329 20.25 21.69 1.43
N ARG A 330 19.27 22.14 2.22
CA ARG A 330 19.46 23.21 3.22
C ARG A 330 20.05 22.73 4.54
N HIS A 331 19.78 21.52 4.96
CA HIS A 331 20.11 21.06 6.31
C HIS A 331 20.92 19.77 6.36
N GLY A 332 21.24 19.17 5.22
CA GLY A 332 21.94 17.89 5.19
C GLY A 332 21.18 16.74 5.86
N ILE A 333 21.89 15.70 6.26
CA ILE A 333 21.36 14.51 6.94
C ILE A 333 21.62 14.65 8.43
N PRO A 334 20.63 14.45 9.33
CA PRO A 334 20.86 14.42 10.76
C PRO A 334 21.85 13.31 11.14
N GLY A 335 22.82 13.63 12.01
CA GLY A 335 23.84 12.67 12.44
C GLY A 335 23.26 11.44 13.13
N GLU A 336 22.13 11.59 13.81
CA GLU A 336 21.41 10.52 14.51
C GLU A 336 20.90 9.39 13.60
N ILE A 337 20.74 9.66 12.27
CA ILE A 337 20.30 8.70 11.27
C ILE A 337 21.36 8.47 10.19
N ALA A 338 22.57 8.94 10.38
CA ALA A 338 23.67 8.63 9.48
C ALA A 338 24.06 7.14 9.57
N GLY A 339 24.25 6.50 8.44
CA GLY A 339 24.70 5.10 8.39
C GLY A 339 23.60 4.04 8.60
N LEU A 340 22.32 4.40 8.39
CA LEU A 340 21.21 3.45 8.41
C LEU A 340 21.45 2.27 7.46
N GLN A 341 21.18 1.06 7.93
CA GLN A 341 21.34 -0.18 7.16
C GLN A 341 20.00 -0.86 6.94
N TRP A 342 19.80 -1.45 5.77
CA TRP A 342 18.70 -2.37 5.56
C TRP A 342 18.95 -3.65 6.34
N ALA A 343 17.97 -4.04 7.17
CA ALA A 343 18.00 -5.31 7.87
C ALA A 343 17.87 -6.46 6.85
N GLY A 344 18.80 -7.38 6.87
CA GLY A 344 18.81 -8.54 5.98
C GLY A 344 19.62 -8.31 4.70
N GLY A 345 20.71 -9.05 4.57
CA GLY A 345 21.45 -9.17 3.33
C GLY A 345 20.60 -9.86 2.25
N ARG A 346 21.06 -9.76 1.01
CA ARG A 346 20.51 -10.49 -0.17
C ARG A 346 20.48 -12.02 -0.01
N THR A 347 21.03 -12.54 1.06
CA THR A 347 21.25 -13.96 1.34
C THR A 347 20.13 -14.63 2.13
N ASP A 348 19.24 -13.86 2.76
CA ASP A 348 18.14 -14.47 3.53
C ASP A 348 17.09 -15.03 2.56
N VAL A 349 17.05 -16.34 2.46
CA VAL A 349 16.12 -17.09 1.60
C VAL A 349 14.67 -16.80 1.99
N CYS A 350 14.40 -16.50 3.25
CA CYS A 350 13.07 -16.15 3.72
C CYS A 350 13.13 -15.13 4.86
N GLN A 351 12.29 -14.11 4.76
CA GLN A 351 12.08 -13.12 5.81
C GLN A 351 10.57 -13.01 6.08
N GLN A 352 10.17 -13.10 7.33
CA GLN A 352 8.77 -13.03 7.73
C GLN A 352 8.56 -12.04 8.87
N ASP A 353 7.55 -11.19 8.75
CA ASP A 353 6.95 -10.48 9.87
C ASP A 353 5.58 -11.08 10.18
N ALA A 354 5.54 -11.99 11.16
CA ALA A 354 4.32 -12.67 11.56
C ALA A 354 3.27 -11.70 12.13
N GLN A 355 3.69 -10.60 12.77
CA GLN A 355 2.79 -9.60 13.33
C GLN A 355 2.19 -8.68 12.26
N ALA A 356 2.92 -8.40 11.20
CA ALA A 356 2.44 -7.64 10.05
C ALA A 356 1.73 -8.52 9.00
N GLY A 357 1.89 -9.84 9.09
CA GLY A 357 1.28 -10.78 8.16
C GLY A 357 1.90 -10.79 6.77
N VAL A 358 3.21 -10.52 6.67
CA VAL A 358 3.95 -10.45 5.41
C VAL A 358 5.15 -11.37 5.45
N LEU A 359 5.39 -12.07 4.35
CA LEU A 359 6.54 -12.93 4.13
C LEU A 359 7.17 -12.59 2.78
N ARG A 360 8.48 -12.44 2.75
CA ARG A 360 9.28 -12.39 1.54
C ARG A 360 10.08 -13.69 1.40
N ALA A 361 9.96 -14.36 0.28
CA ALA A 361 10.72 -15.54 -0.06
C ALA A 361 11.58 -15.29 -1.31
N GLN A 362 12.82 -15.72 -1.26
CA GLN A 362 13.79 -15.63 -2.34
C GLN A 362 14.25 -17.04 -2.69
N ALA A 363 13.93 -17.52 -3.89
CA ALA A 363 14.41 -18.80 -4.40
C ALA A 363 15.45 -18.54 -5.51
N GLY A 364 16.71 -18.83 -5.22
CA GLY A 364 17.81 -18.42 -6.08
C GLY A 364 17.93 -16.89 -6.23
N PRO A 365 18.76 -16.38 -7.17
CA PRO A 365 18.99 -14.95 -7.34
C PRO A 365 17.82 -14.22 -7.99
N ASP A 366 17.00 -14.91 -8.76
CA ASP A 366 16.08 -14.31 -9.74
C ASP A 366 14.61 -14.39 -9.35
N LEU A 367 14.19 -15.37 -8.53
CA LEU A 367 12.79 -15.59 -8.17
C LEU A 367 12.49 -15.07 -6.77
N CYS A 368 11.64 -14.06 -6.67
CA CYS A 368 11.23 -13.46 -5.40
C CYS A 368 9.70 -13.38 -5.31
N ALA A 369 9.16 -13.73 -4.16
CA ALA A 369 7.74 -13.60 -3.84
C ALA A 369 7.53 -12.82 -2.55
N ILE A 370 6.51 -11.94 -2.56
CA ILE A 370 5.97 -11.27 -1.38
C ILE A 370 4.57 -11.82 -1.17
N ILE A 371 4.33 -12.40 -0.01
CA ILE A 371 3.13 -13.19 0.26
C ILE A 371 2.46 -12.67 1.53
N SER A 372 1.14 -12.51 1.50
CA SER A 372 0.33 -12.28 2.69
C SER A 372 0.13 -13.61 3.44
N THR A 373 0.32 -13.59 4.76
CA THR A 373 0.28 -14.80 5.57
C THR A 373 -0.87 -14.84 6.58
N ARG A 374 -1.69 -13.78 6.70
CA ARG A 374 -2.60 -13.62 7.85
C ARG A 374 -4.07 -13.46 7.53
N GLY A 375 -4.46 -13.41 6.32
CA GLY A 375 -5.85 -13.19 6.00
C GLY A 375 -6.22 -11.72 5.88
N GLN A 376 -7.50 -11.51 5.64
CA GLN A 376 -8.09 -10.22 5.29
C GLN A 376 -7.92 -9.18 6.38
N ALA A 377 -7.53 -7.97 6.00
CA ALA A 377 -7.53 -6.81 6.90
C ALA A 377 -8.96 -6.56 7.41
N PRO A 378 -9.18 -6.46 8.73
CA PRO A 378 -10.50 -6.19 9.24
C PRO A 378 -10.91 -4.76 8.90
N GLN A 379 -12.14 -4.61 8.43
CA GLN A 379 -12.77 -3.30 8.25
C GLN A 379 -13.89 -3.16 9.27
N ALA A 380 -13.58 -2.49 10.37
CA ALA A 380 -14.58 -2.15 11.35
C ALA A 380 -15.54 -1.14 10.74
N TYR A 381 -16.83 -1.32 10.96
CA TYR A 381 -17.91 -0.43 10.52
C TYR A 381 -18.03 -0.21 9.00
N SER A 382 -17.23 -0.91 8.19
CA SER A 382 -17.32 -0.81 6.73
C SER A 382 -18.41 -1.71 6.16
N ARG A 383 -19.01 -1.27 5.05
CA ARG A 383 -19.91 -2.06 4.19
C ARG A 383 -19.08 -2.73 3.10
N ASP A 384 -19.60 -3.78 2.52
CA ASP A 384 -19.25 -4.33 1.20
C ASP A 384 -17.76 -4.49 0.89
N THR A 385 -16.97 -5.03 1.82
CA THR A 385 -15.57 -5.20 1.56
C THR A 385 -15.19 -6.65 1.34
N ALA A 386 -15.06 -6.96 0.07
CA ALA A 386 -14.34 -8.13 -0.40
C ALA A 386 -12.83 -7.83 -0.45
N GLU A 387 -12.21 -7.61 0.71
CA GLU A 387 -10.78 -7.34 0.77
C GLU A 387 -9.99 -8.65 0.77
N LEU A 388 -9.65 -9.12 -0.42
CA LEU A 388 -8.91 -10.37 -0.62
C LEU A 388 -7.40 -10.17 -0.84
N ARG A 389 -6.94 -8.94 -1.06
CA ARG A 389 -5.54 -8.63 -1.39
C ARG A 389 -4.54 -9.04 -0.31
N TYR A 390 -5.01 -9.10 0.92
CA TYR A 390 -4.21 -9.50 2.07
C TYR A 390 -4.69 -10.82 2.69
N ALA A 391 -5.41 -11.63 1.93
CA ALA A 391 -5.79 -12.97 2.35
C ALA A 391 -4.55 -13.84 2.57
N GLY A 392 -4.59 -14.71 3.56
CA GLY A 392 -3.49 -15.64 3.81
C GLY A 392 -3.25 -16.54 2.60
N GLY A 393 -1.99 -16.70 2.22
CA GLY A 393 -1.58 -17.45 1.03
C GLY A 393 -1.72 -16.69 -0.29
N GLN A 394 -2.15 -15.41 -0.24
CA GLN A 394 -2.20 -14.56 -1.42
C GLN A 394 -0.81 -14.06 -1.79
N PRO A 395 -0.28 -14.37 -2.98
CA PRO A 395 0.88 -13.68 -3.52
C PRO A 395 0.53 -12.20 -3.75
N VAL A 396 1.19 -11.31 -3.01
CA VAL A 396 1.02 -9.86 -3.20
C VAL A 396 1.79 -9.40 -4.42
N HIS A 397 2.97 -10.00 -4.65
CA HIS A 397 3.80 -9.75 -5.80
C HIS A 397 4.79 -10.90 -5.98
N VAL A 398 4.97 -11.37 -7.21
CA VAL A 398 5.98 -12.38 -7.55
C VAL A 398 6.73 -11.93 -8.80
N ARG A 399 8.05 -11.95 -8.72
CA ARG A 399 8.96 -11.53 -9.78
C ARG A 399 9.97 -12.63 -10.11
N TYR A 400 10.22 -12.82 -11.38
CA TYR A 400 11.34 -13.60 -11.88
C TYR A 400 12.18 -12.73 -12.83
N ARG A 401 13.45 -12.48 -12.48
CA ARG A 401 14.35 -11.54 -13.17
C ARG A 401 13.71 -10.15 -13.28
N ASP A 402 13.44 -9.69 -14.50
CA ASP A 402 12.79 -8.43 -14.84
C ASP A 402 11.27 -8.55 -15.07
N ARG A 403 10.70 -9.76 -14.95
CA ARG A 403 9.31 -10.04 -15.26
C ARG A 403 8.46 -10.24 -14.01
N VAL A 404 7.24 -9.73 -14.04
CA VAL A 404 6.24 -9.95 -12.99
C VAL A 404 5.45 -11.21 -13.31
N LEU A 405 5.51 -12.21 -12.40
CA LEU A 405 4.71 -13.45 -12.47
C LEU A 405 3.28 -13.24 -12.00
N CYS A 406 3.14 -12.62 -10.84
CA CYS A 406 1.85 -12.27 -10.28
C CYS A 406 1.81 -10.77 -10.09
N PRO A 407 0.85 -10.06 -10.70
CA PRO A 407 0.64 -8.65 -10.47
C PRO A 407 0.13 -8.44 -9.04
N PRO A 408 0.27 -7.22 -8.49
CA PRO A 408 -0.38 -6.87 -7.24
C PRO A 408 -1.88 -7.14 -7.29
N PRO A 409 -2.47 -7.73 -6.23
CA PRO A 409 -3.88 -8.07 -6.22
C PRO A 409 -4.76 -6.83 -6.28
N VAL A 410 -5.85 -6.93 -7.01
CA VAL A 410 -6.83 -5.85 -7.21
C VAL A 410 -7.91 -5.90 -6.14
N ARG A 411 -8.40 -4.74 -5.73
CA ARG A 411 -9.61 -4.68 -4.93
C ARG A 411 -10.83 -4.92 -5.81
N VAL A 412 -11.66 -5.87 -5.40
CA VAL A 412 -12.87 -6.27 -6.13
C VAL A 412 -14.07 -6.17 -5.20
N SER A 413 -15.20 -5.68 -5.69
CA SER A 413 -16.44 -5.66 -4.91
C SER A 413 -17.00 -7.07 -4.73
N ALA A 414 -17.81 -7.28 -3.68
CA ALA A 414 -18.49 -8.55 -3.48
C ALA A 414 -19.44 -8.90 -4.64
N GLU A 415 -20.10 -7.90 -5.20
CA GLU A 415 -20.97 -8.06 -6.37
C GLU A 415 -20.18 -8.52 -7.60
N SER A 416 -19.01 -7.92 -7.85
CA SER A 416 -18.12 -8.37 -8.94
C SER A 416 -17.63 -9.79 -8.72
N LEU A 417 -17.29 -10.18 -7.49
CA LEU A 417 -16.89 -11.55 -7.15
C LEU A 417 -18.03 -12.57 -7.33
N SER A 418 -19.27 -12.18 -7.00
CA SER A 418 -20.44 -13.06 -7.22
C SER A 418 -20.70 -13.30 -8.70
N ARG A 419 -20.51 -12.28 -9.54
CA ARG A 419 -20.66 -12.41 -11.01
C ARG A 419 -19.48 -13.12 -11.66
N SER A 420 -18.29 -12.88 -11.15
CA SER A 420 -17.02 -13.33 -11.74
C SER A 420 -16.06 -13.82 -10.67
N PRO A 421 -16.25 -15.04 -10.13
CA PRO A 421 -15.44 -15.59 -9.04
C PRO A 421 -13.93 -15.68 -9.36
N ALA A 422 -13.57 -15.77 -10.64
CA ALA A 422 -12.19 -15.78 -11.12
C ALA A 422 -11.40 -14.53 -10.69
N LEU A 423 -12.08 -13.41 -10.41
CA LEU A 423 -11.46 -12.18 -9.91
C LEU A 423 -10.87 -12.33 -8.50
N ALA A 424 -11.23 -13.38 -7.74
CA ALA A 424 -10.59 -13.69 -6.46
C ALA A 424 -9.12 -14.14 -6.64
N GLY A 425 -8.72 -14.50 -7.85
CA GLY A 425 -7.36 -14.90 -8.16
C GLY A 425 -6.92 -16.11 -7.31
N TRP A 426 -5.77 -16.00 -6.67
CA TRP A 426 -5.14 -17.04 -5.85
C TRP A 426 -5.89 -17.40 -4.56
N VAL A 427 -6.89 -16.61 -4.17
CA VAL A 427 -7.67 -16.85 -2.95
C VAL A 427 -8.80 -17.81 -3.26
N PRO A 428 -8.87 -19.00 -2.61
CA PRO A 428 -9.98 -19.93 -2.81
C PRO A 428 -11.29 -19.32 -2.34
N LEU A 429 -12.29 -19.27 -3.23
CA LEU A 429 -13.60 -18.68 -3.01
C LEU A 429 -14.68 -19.76 -3.05
N PHE A 430 -15.57 -19.73 -2.10
CA PHE A 430 -16.64 -20.71 -1.94
C PHE A 430 -17.98 -20.04 -1.77
N GLN A 431 -19.03 -20.72 -2.17
CA GLN A 431 -20.40 -20.42 -1.80
C GLN A 431 -20.89 -21.50 -0.82
N ILE A 432 -21.37 -21.07 0.34
CA ILE A 432 -22.02 -21.94 1.34
C ILE A 432 -23.36 -21.30 1.64
N GLY A 433 -24.44 -21.96 1.29
CA GLY A 433 -25.76 -21.34 1.22
C GLY A 433 -25.77 -20.14 0.28
N ASP A 434 -26.32 -19.02 0.72
CA ASP A 434 -26.37 -17.76 -0.08
C ASP A 434 -25.16 -16.85 0.14
N GLN A 435 -24.14 -17.30 0.88
CA GLN A 435 -23.03 -16.46 1.29
C GLN A 435 -21.71 -16.85 0.62
N LEU A 436 -20.93 -15.83 0.20
CA LEU A 436 -19.57 -16.00 -0.27
C LEU A 436 -18.58 -16.11 0.89
N TRP A 437 -17.69 -17.09 0.80
CA TRP A 437 -16.64 -17.39 1.75
C TRP A 437 -15.29 -17.47 1.06
N ALA A 438 -14.24 -17.07 1.74
CA ALA A 438 -12.87 -17.19 1.25
C ALA A 438 -12.01 -17.94 2.26
N LEU A 439 -11.17 -18.86 1.78
CA LEU A 439 -10.14 -19.49 2.60
C LEU A 439 -8.97 -18.50 2.75
N ALA A 440 -8.99 -17.74 3.83
CA ALA A 440 -8.11 -16.58 3.97
C ALA A 440 -7.43 -16.47 5.35
N ASP A 441 -7.91 -17.17 6.37
CA ASP A 441 -7.46 -17.06 7.76
C ASP A 441 -6.78 -18.36 8.19
N PHE A 442 -5.46 -18.32 8.41
CA PHE A 442 -4.64 -19.47 8.76
C PHE A 442 -4.07 -19.33 10.18
N ARG A 443 -3.90 -20.47 10.87
CA ARG A 443 -3.38 -20.49 12.25
C ARG A 443 -1.87 -20.45 12.32
N SER A 444 -1.20 -21.13 11.39
CA SER A 444 0.25 -21.25 11.38
C SER A 444 0.81 -21.10 9.99
N VAL A 445 2.04 -20.61 9.95
CA VAL A 445 2.84 -20.48 8.73
C VAL A 445 4.19 -21.13 9.04
N ALA A 446 4.56 -22.13 8.25
CA ALA A 446 5.86 -22.77 8.29
C ALA A 446 6.60 -22.52 6.98
N VAL A 447 7.90 -22.31 7.05
CA VAL A 447 8.76 -22.12 5.89
C VAL A 447 9.87 -23.16 5.93
N ASP A 448 9.99 -23.91 4.85
CA ASP A 448 11.10 -24.79 4.58
C ASP A 448 11.88 -24.21 3.40
N ALA A 449 13.08 -23.78 3.70
CA ALA A 449 14.00 -23.15 2.74
C ALA A 449 15.11 -24.11 2.30
N ALA A 450 14.82 -25.39 2.19
CA ALA A 450 15.77 -26.38 1.68
C ALA A 450 16.10 -26.05 0.20
N ALA A 451 17.31 -25.56 -0.02
CA ALA A 451 17.76 -25.16 -1.35
C ALA A 451 17.62 -26.32 -2.37
N PRO A 452 17.25 -26.03 -3.63
CA PRO A 452 17.08 -24.69 -4.21
C PRO A 452 15.65 -24.11 -4.07
N ALA A 453 14.64 -24.90 -3.74
CA ALA A 453 13.24 -24.48 -3.66
C ALA A 453 12.86 -23.95 -2.29
N VAL A 454 11.91 -23.02 -2.24
CA VAL A 454 11.30 -22.53 -1.00
C VAL A 454 9.88 -23.02 -0.90
N ARG A 455 9.55 -23.70 0.20
CA ARG A 455 8.20 -24.17 0.52
C ARG A 455 7.62 -23.36 1.66
N ILE A 456 6.42 -22.83 1.47
CA ILE A 456 5.67 -22.05 2.45
C ILE A 456 4.35 -22.76 2.70
N GLN A 457 4.12 -23.21 3.92
CA GLN A 457 2.93 -23.95 4.31
C GLN A 457 2.09 -23.12 5.28
N LEU A 458 0.82 -22.93 4.93
CA LEU A 458 -0.18 -22.24 5.73
C LEU A 458 -1.21 -23.27 6.18
N ASP A 459 -1.28 -23.56 7.48
CA ASP A 459 -2.15 -24.60 8.05
C ASP A 459 -3.24 -24.04 8.95
N GLY A 460 -4.22 -24.91 9.22
CA GLY A 460 -5.36 -24.59 10.07
C GLY A 460 -6.26 -23.51 9.51
N GLY A 461 -6.32 -23.42 8.18
CA GLY A 461 -7.11 -22.44 7.45
C GLY A 461 -8.60 -22.67 7.66
N ARG A 462 -9.35 -21.57 7.81
CA ARG A 462 -10.80 -21.54 7.87
C ARG A 462 -11.36 -20.56 6.86
N ALA A 463 -12.48 -20.93 6.27
CA ALA A 463 -13.20 -20.00 5.43
C ALA A 463 -13.85 -18.91 6.29
N VAL A 464 -13.71 -17.66 5.83
CA VAL A 464 -14.31 -16.46 6.41
C VAL A 464 -15.25 -15.82 5.40
N PRO A 465 -16.35 -15.19 5.83
CA PRO A 465 -17.26 -14.54 4.90
C PRO A 465 -16.55 -13.37 4.18
N VAL A 466 -16.72 -13.32 2.88
CA VAL A 466 -16.16 -12.25 2.03
C VAL A 466 -16.82 -10.91 2.32
N VAL A 467 -18.12 -10.95 2.64
CA VAL A 467 -18.93 -9.78 3.00
C VAL A 467 -19.52 -9.99 4.38
N ARG A 468 -19.46 -8.96 5.20
CA ARG A 468 -20.25 -8.94 6.42
C ARG A 468 -21.67 -8.47 6.12
N ALA A 469 -22.66 -9.18 6.65
CA ALA A 469 -24.05 -8.76 6.59
C ALA A 469 -24.20 -7.29 7.02
N ALA A 470 -24.90 -6.50 6.22
CA ALA A 470 -25.13 -5.09 6.47
C ALA A 470 -25.95 -4.90 7.75
N ALA A 471 -25.31 -4.47 8.85
CA ALA A 471 -26.05 -4.00 10.00
C ALA A 471 -26.64 -2.59 9.69
N ARG A 472 -27.70 -2.22 10.41
CA ARG A 472 -28.40 -0.95 10.25
C ARG A 472 -27.42 0.24 10.26
N THR A 473 -27.39 1.02 9.22
CA THR A 473 -26.34 2.02 8.92
C THR A 473 -26.22 3.13 9.97
N LEU A 474 -27.37 3.63 10.47
CA LEU A 474 -27.40 4.70 11.47
C LEU A 474 -26.85 4.22 12.82
N TRP A 475 -27.18 3.01 13.23
CA TRP A 475 -26.65 2.41 14.44
C TRP A 475 -25.13 2.20 14.38
N ARG A 476 -24.60 1.73 13.24
CA ARG A 476 -23.15 1.59 13.06
C ARG A 476 -22.41 2.93 13.09
N ARG A 477 -22.98 3.96 12.48
CA ARG A 477 -22.39 5.33 12.54
C ARG A 477 -22.39 5.87 13.97
N GLY A 478 -23.46 5.68 14.70
CA GLY A 478 -23.54 6.06 16.13
C GLY A 478 -22.53 5.30 16.99
N LEU A 479 -22.45 3.96 16.84
CA LEU A 479 -21.45 3.14 17.52
C LEU A 479 -20.02 3.55 17.15
N ALA A 480 -19.73 3.80 15.88
CA ALA A 480 -18.43 4.26 15.47
C ALA A 480 -18.07 5.60 16.11
N ALA A 481 -19.00 6.56 16.12
CA ALA A 481 -18.76 7.86 16.72
C ALA A 481 -18.52 7.77 18.24
N LEU A 482 -19.28 6.91 18.95
CA LEU A 482 -19.09 6.66 20.38
C LEU A 482 -17.77 5.95 20.65
N ASP A 483 -17.43 4.93 19.86
CA ASP A 483 -16.20 4.15 20.01
C ASP A 483 -14.96 5.05 19.82
N TRP A 484 -14.95 5.89 18.78
CA TRP A 484 -13.87 6.84 18.55
C TRP A 484 -13.77 7.93 19.61
N ARG A 485 -14.90 8.37 20.14
CA ARG A 485 -14.94 9.45 21.13
C ARG A 485 -14.52 9.00 22.51
N TRP A 486 -14.90 7.78 22.92
CA TRP A 486 -14.80 7.32 24.31
C TRP A 486 -13.85 6.13 24.48
N PHE A 487 -13.72 5.26 23.47
CA PHE A 487 -12.98 4.00 23.58
C PHE A 487 -11.79 3.88 22.62
N ASP A 488 -11.43 4.97 21.94
CA ASP A 488 -10.27 5.03 21.03
C ASP A 488 -10.30 3.91 19.95
N GLY A 489 -11.47 3.58 19.46
CA GLY A 489 -11.68 2.53 18.47
C GLY A 489 -11.55 1.10 19.01
N ALA A 490 -11.57 0.90 20.33
CA ALA A 490 -11.39 -0.43 20.94
C ALA A 490 -12.52 -1.42 20.63
N LEU A 491 -13.76 -0.93 20.60
CA LEU A 491 -14.92 -1.75 20.27
C LEU A 491 -14.86 -2.23 18.81
N GLY A 492 -14.53 -1.33 17.89
CA GLY A 492 -14.36 -1.67 16.48
C GLY A 492 -13.21 -2.65 16.24
N ARG A 493 -12.09 -2.49 16.94
CA ARG A 493 -10.98 -3.46 16.92
C ARG A 493 -11.44 -4.82 17.42
N GLY A 494 -12.12 -4.87 18.56
CA GLY A 494 -12.66 -6.11 19.11
C GLY A 494 -13.66 -6.80 18.18
N ALA A 495 -14.56 -6.03 17.56
CA ALA A 495 -15.52 -6.56 16.58
C ALA A 495 -14.84 -7.06 15.30
N ALA A 496 -13.77 -6.39 14.86
CA ALA A 496 -13.01 -6.78 13.69
C ALA A 496 -12.23 -8.09 13.90
N LEU A 497 -11.74 -8.34 15.10
CA LEU A 497 -11.04 -9.58 15.46
C LEU A 497 -12.01 -10.77 15.65
N ARG A 498 -13.28 -10.50 15.98
CA ARG A 498 -14.34 -11.53 16.11
C ARG A 498 -14.94 -11.83 14.74
N ARG A 499 -14.22 -12.55 13.92
CA ARG A 499 -14.74 -12.96 12.59
C ARG A 499 -15.53 -14.25 12.72
N PRO A 500 -16.72 -14.35 12.09
CA PRO A 500 -17.34 -15.65 11.88
C PRO A 500 -16.39 -16.50 11.02
N ARG A 501 -16.27 -17.76 11.36
CA ARG A 501 -15.49 -18.77 10.64
C ARG A 501 -16.39 -19.93 10.32
N SER A 502 -16.28 -20.45 9.09
CA SER A 502 -17.04 -21.64 8.73
C SER A 502 -16.64 -22.83 9.61
N SER A 503 -17.64 -23.58 10.05
CA SER A 503 -17.46 -24.90 10.66
C SER A 503 -17.47 -26.01 9.62
N ALA A 504 -17.91 -25.71 8.40
CA ALA A 504 -18.09 -26.67 7.33
C ALA A 504 -16.86 -26.83 6.43
N LEU A 505 -15.97 -25.81 6.37
CA LEU A 505 -14.85 -25.82 5.44
C LEU A 505 -13.55 -25.42 6.12
N PHE A 506 -12.59 -26.33 6.04
CA PHE A 506 -11.21 -26.17 6.52
C PHE A 506 -10.24 -26.36 5.36
N GLY A 507 -9.04 -25.83 5.49
CA GLY A 507 -8.04 -26.05 4.45
C GLY A 507 -6.61 -25.68 4.86
N ALA A 508 -5.69 -26.04 3.98
CA ALA A 508 -4.29 -25.66 4.03
C ALA A 508 -3.84 -25.23 2.62
N ILE A 509 -2.92 -24.29 2.57
CA ILE A 509 -2.28 -23.87 1.33
C ILE A 509 -0.80 -24.10 1.47
N THR A 510 -0.18 -24.72 0.47
CA THR A 510 1.27 -24.80 0.34
C THR A 510 1.69 -24.09 -0.94
N LEU A 511 2.65 -23.19 -0.82
CA LEU A 511 3.28 -22.51 -1.94
C LEU A 511 4.72 -23.02 -2.09
N TRP A 512 5.14 -23.27 -3.32
CA TRP A 512 6.54 -23.58 -3.65
C TRP A 512 7.03 -22.57 -4.68
N LEU A 513 8.22 -22.05 -4.43
CA LEU A 513 9.00 -21.28 -5.37
C LEU A 513 10.17 -22.17 -5.83
N ASP A 514 10.21 -22.50 -7.10
CA ASP A 514 11.25 -23.33 -7.68
C ASP A 514 12.10 -22.48 -8.65
N PRO A 515 13.40 -22.29 -8.37
CA PRO A 515 14.27 -21.52 -9.25
C PRO A 515 14.84 -22.34 -10.41
N ALA A 516 14.82 -23.67 -10.35
CA ALA A 516 15.38 -24.54 -11.39
C ALA A 516 14.48 -24.60 -12.63
N GLY A 517 13.15 -24.62 -12.39
CA GLY A 517 12.17 -24.34 -13.43
C GLY A 517 11.32 -23.19 -12.93
N PRO A 518 11.71 -21.92 -13.21
CA PRO A 518 11.17 -20.76 -12.48
C PRO A 518 9.66 -20.78 -12.43
N SER A 519 9.14 -21.19 -11.27
CA SER A 519 7.71 -21.43 -11.07
C SER A 519 7.25 -21.10 -9.67
N LEU A 520 5.98 -20.72 -9.60
CA LEU A 520 5.19 -20.66 -8.38
C LEU A 520 4.12 -21.74 -8.45
N ARG A 521 4.14 -22.65 -7.50
CA ARG A 521 3.14 -23.71 -7.38
C ARG A 521 2.32 -23.50 -6.11
N GLN A 522 1.00 -23.59 -6.23
CA GLN A 522 0.05 -23.60 -5.12
C GLN A 522 -0.62 -24.96 -5.04
N GLU A 523 -0.55 -25.59 -3.89
CA GLU A 523 -1.35 -26.77 -3.54
C GLU A 523 -2.35 -26.36 -2.47
N ILE A 524 -3.61 -26.69 -2.70
CA ILE A 524 -4.70 -26.43 -1.78
C ILE A 524 -5.26 -27.79 -1.33
N ARG A 525 -5.32 -27.99 -0.01
CA ARG A 525 -5.98 -29.13 0.61
C ARG A 525 -7.20 -28.61 1.36
N LEU A 526 -8.35 -29.18 1.07
CA LEU A 526 -9.62 -28.82 1.67
C LEU A 526 -10.20 -30.02 2.40
N GLU A 527 -10.91 -29.76 3.49
CA GLU A 527 -11.75 -30.71 4.18
C GLU A 527 -13.15 -30.09 4.34
N CYS A 528 -14.10 -30.66 3.64
CA CYS A 528 -15.49 -30.27 3.71
C CYS A 528 -16.19 -31.13 4.77
N ARG A 529 -16.77 -30.47 5.79
CA ARG A 529 -17.51 -31.09 6.89
C ARG A 529 -18.85 -30.38 6.99
N GLY A 530 -19.89 -30.99 6.66
CA GLY A 530 -21.24 -30.43 6.82
C GLY A 530 -22.18 -30.94 5.77
N GLU A 531 -23.47 -30.81 6.04
CA GLU A 531 -24.56 -31.23 5.16
C GLU A 531 -24.92 -30.13 4.15
N ASP A 532 -24.54 -28.86 4.41
CA ASP A 532 -24.81 -27.77 3.51
C ASP A 532 -23.96 -27.88 2.22
N PRO A 533 -24.56 -27.70 1.05
CA PRO A 533 -23.83 -27.75 -0.20
C PRO A 533 -22.78 -26.63 -0.27
N VAL A 534 -21.54 -27.03 -0.48
CA VAL A 534 -20.41 -26.13 -0.69
C VAL A 534 -20.02 -26.13 -2.15
N HIS A 535 -19.98 -24.97 -2.77
CA HIS A 535 -19.49 -24.83 -4.15
C HIS A 535 -18.14 -24.11 -4.16
N TYR A 536 -17.10 -24.72 -4.70
CA TYR A 536 -15.82 -24.09 -4.94
C TYR A 536 -15.92 -23.28 -6.24
N LEU A 537 -15.87 -21.95 -6.16
CA LEU A 537 -16.23 -21.06 -7.25
C LEU A 537 -15.08 -20.78 -8.23
N ASN A 538 -13.84 -20.80 -7.78
CA ASN A 538 -12.66 -20.48 -8.61
C ASN A 538 -11.52 -21.50 -8.44
N PRO A 539 -11.76 -22.80 -8.67
CA PRO A 539 -10.70 -23.80 -8.58
C PRO A 539 -9.50 -23.40 -9.46
N GLY A 540 -8.26 -23.43 -8.90
CA GLY A 540 -7.06 -23.02 -9.62
C GLY A 540 -7.02 -21.54 -10.03
N GLY A 541 -7.75 -20.68 -9.30
CA GLY A 541 -7.82 -19.24 -9.58
C GLY A 541 -6.46 -18.56 -9.45
N HIS A 542 -6.16 -17.66 -10.38
CA HIS A 542 -4.94 -16.83 -10.39
C HIS A 542 -5.14 -15.60 -11.26
N ALA A 543 -4.21 -14.63 -11.15
CA ALA A 543 -4.15 -13.48 -12.02
C ALA A 543 -2.84 -13.49 -12.81
N LEU A 544 -2.90 -13.09 -14.06
CA LEU A 544 -1.77 -13.01 -14.98
C LEU A 544 -1.61 -11.59 -15.51
N VAL A 545 -0.39 -11.21 -15.85
CA VAL A 545 -0.10 -9.98 -16.61
C VAL A 545 -0.34 -10.27 -18.10
N ALA A 546 -1.18 -9.44 -18.76
CA ALA A 546 -1.66 -9.70 -20.14
C ALA A 546 -0.57 -9.62 -21.21
N ASP A 547 0.43 -8.77 -21.02
CA ASP A 547 1.43 -8.46 -22.05
C ASP A 547 2.65 -9.39 -22.01
N GLN A 548 2.62 -10.43 -21.18
CA GLN A 548 3.67 -11.43 -21.12
C GLN A 548 3.22 -12.70 -21.83
N PRO A 549 4.12 -13.39 -22.56
CA PRO A 549 3.78 -14.69 -23.11
C PRO A 549 3.26 -15.56 -21.98
N PRO A 550 2.16 -16.29 -22.20
CA PRO A 550 1.57 -17.08 -21.13
C PRO A 550 2.61 -18.06 -20.61
N PRO A 551 2.91 -18.04 -19.30
CA PRO A 551 3.75 -19.07 -18.72
C PRO A 551 3.09 -20.43 -18.96
N ALA A 552 3.89 -21.47 -19.16
CA ALA A 552 3.37 -22.83 -19.22
C ALA A 552 2.54 -23.10 -17.97
N ARG A 553 1.29 -23.46 -18.14
CA ARG A 553 0.33 -23.61 -17.05
C ARG A 553 0.01 -25.07 -16.90
N ARG A 554 0.30 -25.62 -15.73
CA ARG A 554 -0.11 -26.97 -15.37
C ARG A 554 -1.07 -26.89 -14.21
N PHE A 555 -2.29 -27.34 -14.42
CA PHE A 555 -3.26 -27.56 -13.35
C PHE A 555 -3.34 -29.05 -13.05
N GLN A 556 -3.11 -29.44 -11.81
CA GLN A 556 -3.26 -30.80 -11.35
C GLN A 556 -4.37 -30.86 -10.32
N GLN A 557 -5.37 -31.64 -10.56
CA GLN A 557 -6.46 -31.95 -9.66
C GLN A 557 -6.41 -33.43 -9.28
N GLN A 558 -6.45 -33.71 -7.98
CA GLN A 558 -6.64 -35.07 -7.50
C GLN A 558 -8.14 -35.33 -7.30
N ASP A 559 -8.65 -36.36 -7.95
CA ASP A 559 -10.00 -36.85 -7.68
C ASP A 559 -9.99 -37.50 -6.29
N PRO A 560 -10.85 -37.03 -5.35
CA PRO A 560 -10.87 -37.54 -3.99
C PRO A 560 -11.31 -38.99 -3.87
N LEU A 561 -12.10 -39.50 -4.82
CA LEU A 561 -12.60 -40.87 -4.84
C LEU A 561 -11.58 -41.85 -5.44
N THR A 562 -10.94 -41.45 -6.54
CA THR A 562 -10.01 -42.33 -7.28
C THR A 562 -8.55 -42.08 -6.95
N ARG A 563 -8.24 -40.97 -6.26
CA ARG A 563 -6.88 -40.46 -6.03
C ARG A 563 -6.07 -40.23 -7.31
N GLN A 564 -6.72 -40.22 -8.45
CA GLN A 564 -6.09 -39.91 -9.72
C GLN A 564 -5.83 -38.42 -9.85
N TRP A 565 -4.64 -38.09 -10.29
CA TRP A 565 -4.28 -36.71 -10.62
C TRP A 565 -4.64 -36.42 -12.06
N THR A 566 -5.40 -35.37 -12.29
CA THR A 566 -5.63 -34.83 -13.63
C THR A 566 -4.72 -33.64 -13.81
N GLU A 567 -3.74 -33.74 -14.68
CA GLU A 567 -2.91 -32.63 -15.11
C GLU A 567 -3.58 -31.95 -16.30
N VAL A 568 -3.88 -30.66 -16.18
CA VAL A 568 -4.44 -29.89 -17.28
C VAL A 568 -3.42 -28.84 -17.68
N LEU A 569 -2.85 -29.00 -18.87
CA LEU A 569 -2.08 -27.97 -19.54
C LEU A 569 -3.06 -26.95 -20.12
N PHE A 570 -2.97 -25.71 -19.67
CA PHE A 570 -3.81 -24.64 -20.18
C PHE A 570 -3.13 -23.90 -21.32
N PRO A 571 -3.59 -24.03 -22.55
CA PRO A 571 -3.35 -23.00 -23.54
C PRO A 571 -4.09 -21.71 -23.10
N ALA A 572 -3.54 -20.57 -23.43
CA ALA A 572 -4.11 -19.26 -23.05
C ALA A 572 -5.59 -19.04 -23.50
N SER A 573 -6.11 -19.90 -24.36
CA SER A 573 -7.40 -19.79 -25.04
C SER A 573 -8.27 -21.06 -24.96
N GLY A 574 -8.07 -21.94 -23.99
CA GLY A 574 -8.90 -23.15 -23.86
C GLY A 574 -10.33 -22.85 -23.41
N PRO A 575 -11.36 -23.52 -23.99
CA PRO A 575 -12.78 -23.27 -23.71
C PRO A 575 -13.22 -23.64 -22.28
N SER A 576 -12.36 -24.30 -21.51
CA SER A 576 -12.64 -24.74 -20.14
C SER A 576 -12.17 -23.77 -19.05
N ILE A 577 -11.56 -22.64 -19.41
CA ILE A 577 -11.07 -21.65 -18.44
C ILE A 577 -12.05 -20.47 -18.42
N VAL A 578 -12.54 -20.13 -17.23
CA VAL A 578 -13.21 -18.85 -17.01
C VAL A 578 -12.14 -17.78 -16.99
N SER A 579 -12.09 -16.94 -18.02
CA SER A 579 -11.16 -15.83 -18.15
C SER A 579 -11.94 -14.53 -18.08
N VAL A 580 -11.55 -13.67 -17.16
CA VAL A 580 -12.20 -12.38 -16.95
C VAL A 580 -11.12 -11.30 -17.00
N PRO A 581 -11.30 -10.22 -17.77
CA PRO A 581 -10.36 -9.11 -17.75
C PRO A 581 -10.29 -8.55 -16.34
N LEU A 582 -9.08 -8.33 -15.85
CA LEU A 582 -8.87 -7.55 -14.64
C LEU A 582 -9.32 -6.11 -14.91
N PRO A 583 -9.66 -5.37 -13.85
CA PRO A 583 -9.92 -3.95 -13.99
C PRO A 583 -8.83 -3.25 -14.79
N SER A 584 -9.19 -2.30 -15.64
CA SER A 584 -8.31 -1.64 -16.63
C SER A 584 -7.02 -1.03 -16.07
N THR A 585 -6.94 -0.84 -14.76
CA THR A 585 -5.78 -0.31 -14.04
C THR A 585 -4.64 -1.32 -13.84
N ILE A 586 -4.91 -2.62 -14.03
CA ILE A 586 -3.88 -3.66 -13.95
C ILE A 586 -4.03 -4.53 -15.19
N PRO A 587 -3.06 -4.51 -16.12
CA PRO A 587 -3.12 -5.35 -17.29
C PRO A 587 -3.06 -6.81 -16.86
N GLY A 588 -4.03 -7.60 -17.31
CA GLY A 588 -4.05 -9.01 -16.97
C GLY A 588 -5.41 -9.66 -17.12
N LEU A 589 -5.43 -10.92 -16.78
CA LEU A 589 -6.63 -11.76 -16.77
C LEU A 589 -6.73 -12.48 -15.43
N GLY A 590 -7.91 -12.49 -14.84
CA GLY A 590 -8.30 -13.45 -13.82
C GLY A 590 -8.72 -14.76 -14.48
N CYS A 591 -8.12 -15.86 -14.09
CA CYS A 591 -8.41 -17.18 -14.65
C CYS A 591 -8.78 -18.17 -13.56
N ALA A 592 -9.75 -19.04 -13.81
CA ALA A 592 -10.11 -20.15 -12.94
C ALA A 592 -10.74 -21.29 -13.75
N LEU A 593 -10.81 -22.47 -13.15
CA LEU A 593 -11.68 -23.54 -13.67
C LEU A 593 -13.14 -23.24 -13.35
N PRO A 594 -14.08 -23.89 -14.05
CA PRO A 594 -15.50 -23.82 -13.71
C PRO A 594 -15.77 -24.20 -12.25
N PRO A 595 -16.80 -23.61 -11.63
CA PRO A 595 -17.20 -23.96 -10.26
C PRO A 595 -17.48 -25.46 -10.08
N LYS A 596 -17.12 -25.99 -8.91
CA LYS A 596 -17.31 -27.39 -8.55
C LYS A 596 -18.09 -27.55 -7.26
N PRO A 597 -19.11 -28.40 -7.21
CA PRO A 597 -19.70 -28.81 -5.95
C PRO A 597 -18.69 -29.64 -5.16
N LEU A 598 -18.63 -29.41 -3.85
CA LEU A 598 -17.86 -30.20 -2.90
C LEU A 598 -18.83 -30.98 -2.01
N HIS A 599 -18.64 -32.28 -1.93
CA HIS A 599 -19.32 -33.17 -0.99
C HIS A 599 -18.51 -33.31 0.30
N PRO A 600 -19.08 -33.80 1.40
CA PRO A 600 -18.29 -34.10 2.60
C PRO A 600 -17.08 -34.99 2.28
N GLY A 601 -15.89 -34.55 2.71
CA GLY A 601 -14.66 -35.32 2.48
C GLY A 601 -13.44 -34.42 2.16
N PRO A 602 -12.29 -35.05 1.92
CA PRO A 602 -11.06 -34.36 1.59
C PRO A 602 -10.94 -34.06 0.08
N TYR A 603 -10.40 -32.90 -0.24
CA TYR A 603 -10.06 -32.45 -1.59
C TYR A 603 -8.63 -31.93 -1.64
N ALA A 604 -7.95 -32.19 -2.74
CA ALA A 604 -6.67 -31.57 -3.02
C ALA A 604 -6.58 -31.17 -4.49
N HIS A 605 -5.99 -30.03 -4.75
CA HIS A 605 -5.64 -29.63 -6.10
C HIS A 605 -4.37 -28.79 -6.11
N ARG A 606 -3.73 -28.72 -7.25
CA ARG A 606 -2.47 -28.04 -7.44
C ARG A 606 -2.49 -27.19 -8.71
N LEU A 607 -2.02 -25.96 -8.56
CA LEU A 607 -1.78 -25.05 -9.67
C LEU A 607 -0.29 -24.74 -9.75
N THR A 608 0.29 -24.79 -10.93
CA THR A 608 1.66 -24.37 -11.19
C THR A 608 1.66 -23.30 -12.25
N LEU A 609 2.25 -22.14 -11.94
CA LEU A 609 2.64 -21.13 -12.90
C LEU A 609 4.14 -21.21 -13.09
N GLY A 610 4.58 -21.44 -14.32
CA GLY A 610 5.98 -21.50 -14.67
C GLY A 610 6.28 -20.64 -15.89
N TRP A 611 7.55 -20.22 -15.99
CA TRP A 611 8.10 -19.72 -17.24
C TRP A 611 8.62 -20.91 -18.06
N GLY A 612 8.12 -21.07 -19.27
CA GLY A 612 8.81 -21.84 -20.29
C GLY A 612 9.88 -20.95 -20.93
N ASP A 613 11.01 -21.54 -21.27
CA ASP A 613 12.05 -20.90 -22.08
C ASP A 613 11.51 -20.50 -23.45
#